data_e30a07db76de43ca04ccac6191ed2198
#
_entry.id   e30a07db76de43ca04ccac6191ed2198
#
_cell.length_a   1.000
_cell.length_b   1.000
_cell.length_c   1.000
_cell.angle_alpha   90.00
_cell.angle_beta   90.00
_cell.angle_gamma   90.00
#
_symmetry.space_group_name_H-M   'P 1'
#
loop_
_entity.id
_entity.type
_entity.pdbx_description
1 polymer ?
#
loop_
_entity_poly.entity_id
_entity_poly.type
_entity_poly.pdbx_seq_one_letter_code
_entity_poly.pdbx_strand_id
1 'polypeptide(L)'
;MANDTKMAFIGHLPVVGVLNALNSLGVTVLSSDVVLKEPTAQPKTTTVNGTSYPILYRNNENIRENGFIHLEFGDNIRSLFYHYDSRFILDLEEFERNLDRGLPEFNQPITTLSLGMDPDAVTLLTQLARYFDGYIDEDDCDAHYYHKVL
;
A
#
# COMPACT_ATOMS: atom_id res chain seq x y z
N MET A 1 -17.52 7.84 5.20
CA MET A 1 -16.18 8.41 5.31
C MET A 1 -15.41 8.12 4.04
N ALA A 2 -14.87 9.15 3.45
CA ALA A 2 -14.10 8.99 2.23
C ALA A 2 -12.79 8.27 2.54
N ASN A 3 -12.48 7.23 1.79
CA ASN A 3 -11.21 6.51 1.89
C ASN A 3 -10.33 6.91 0.71
N ASP A 4 -9.03 6.89 0.95
CA ASP A 4 -8.09 7.21 -0.10
C ASP A 4 -8.04 6.10 -1.15
N THR A 5 -7.86 6.48 -2.39
CA THR A 5 -7.47 5.54 -3.44
C THR A 5 -6.09 5.00 -3.10
N LYS A 6 -5.91 3.70 -3.28
CA LYS A 6 -4.65 3.02 -2.97
C LYS A 6 -4.15 2.26 -4.18
N MET A 7 -2.85 2.32 -4.37
CA MET A 7 -2.12 1.40 -5.23
C MET A 7 -1.47 0.34 -4.36
N ALA A 8 -1.54 -0.92 -4.75
CA ALA A 8 -0.92 -2.03 -4.03
C ALA A 8 0.04 -2.79 -4.94
N PHE A 9 1.22 -3.07 -4.40
CA PHE A 9 2.23 -3.91 -5.04
C PHE A 9 2.49 -5.12 -4.14
N ILE A 10 2.43 -6.31 -4.73
CA ILE A 10 2.69 -7.54 -3.98
C ILE A 10 4.19 -7.69 -3.78
N GLY A 11 4.62 -7.66 -2.52
CA GLY A 11 6.01 -7.69 -2.14
C GLY A 11 6.52 -6.33 -1.67
N HIS A 12 7.84 -6.21 -1.59
CA HIS A 12 8.51 -4.99 -1.16
C HIS A 12 8.89 -4.14 -2.36
N LEU A 13 8.29 -2.97 -2.45
CA LEU A 13 8.62 -1.97 -3.44
C LEU A 13 9.48 -0.90 -2.75
N PRO A 14 10.81 -0.86 -3.02
CA PRO A 14 11.67 0.11 -2.33
C PRO A 14 11.27 1.54 -2.61
N VAL A 15 11.44 2.41 -1.62
CA VAL A 15 11.15 3.84 -1.77
C VAL A 15 11.88 4.44 -2.97
N VAL A 16 13.14 4.09 -3.16
CA VAL A 16 13.92 4.61 -4.29
C VAL A 16 13.27 4.25 -5.63
N GLY A 17 12.67 3.08 -5.73
CA GLY A 17 11.92 2.68 -6.93
C GLY A 17 10.69 3.54 -7.16
N VAL A 18 9.98 3.89 -6.09
CA VAL A 18 8.83 4.79 -6.17
C VAL A 18 9.26 6.19 -6.60
N LEU A 19 10.34 6.71 -6.02
CA LEU A 19 10.89 8.02 -6.39
C LEU A 19 11.28 8.06 -7.87
N ASN A 20 11.93 7.02 -8.36
CA ASN A 20 12.32 6.92 -9.76
C ASN A 20 11.09 6.86 -10.68
N ALA A 21 10.07 6.13 -10.29
CA ALA A 21 8.82 6.04 -11.07
C ALA A 21 8.13 7.40 -11.16
N LEU A 22 8.01 8.09 -10.03
CA LEU A 22 7.42 9.44 -10.00
C LEU A 22 8.17 10.39 -10.92
N ASN A 23 9.50 10.36 -10.85
CA ASN A 23 10.34 11.17 -11.71
C ASN A 23 10.12 10.82 -13.20
N SER A 24 10.02 9.55 -13.53
CA SER A 24 9.75 9.08 -14.90
C SER A 24 8.38 9.53 -15.41
N LEU A 25 7.41 9.70 -14.53
CA LEU A 25 6.08 10.18 -14.87
C LEU A 25 6.00 11.72 -14.91
N GLY A 26 7.11 12.42 -14.70
CA GLY A 26 7.15 13.87 -14.75
C GLY A 26 6.68 14.54 -13.46
N VAL A 27 6.59 13.80 -12.37
CA VAL A 27 6.16 14.34 -11.08
C VAL A 27 7.39 14.80 -10.30
N THR A 28 7.34 16.04 -9.81
CA THR A 28 8.43 16.60 -9.01
C THR A 28 8.29 16.16 -7.56
N VAL A 29 9.30 15.46 -7.06
CA VAL A 29 9.38 15.07 -5.64
C VAL A 29 10.14 16.15 -4.89
N LEU A 30 9.52 16.69 -3.85
CA LEU A 30 10.13 17.72 -3.02
C LEU A 30 10.96 17.14 -1.90
N SER A 31 10.46 16.12 -1.22
CA SER A 31 11.14 15.46 -0.11
C SER A 31 10.47 14.13 0.20
N SER A 32 11.14 13.33 1.02
CA SER A 32 10.59 12.07 1.52
C SER A 32 10.96 11.89 2.99
N ASP A 33 10.01 11.55 3.82
CA ASP A 33 10.26 11.23 5.23
C ASP A 33 10.03 9.75 5.55
N VAL A 34 9.99 8.90 4.54
CA VAL A 34 9.84 7.46 4.74
C VAL A 34 11.02 6.92 5.54
N VAL A 35 10.73 6.24 6.62
CA VAL A 35 11.74 5.68 7.51
C VAL A 35 11.54 4.19 7.70
N LEU A 36 12.65 3.49 7.81
CA LEU A 36 12.67 2.09 8.21
C LEU A 36 12.43 2.01 9.72
N LYS A 37 11.41 1.26 10.10
CA LYS A 37 11.14 0.94 11.51
C LYS A 37 11.27 -0.54 11.70
N GLU A 38 12.07 -0.95 12.68
CA GLU A 38 12.11 -2.35 13.07
C GLU A 38 10.81 -2.71 13.79
N PRO A 39 10.09 -3.74 13.32
CA PRO A 39 8.94 -4.23 14.07
C PRO A 39 9.38 -4.75 15.43
N THR A 40 8.47 -4.69 16.40
CA THR A 40 8.76 -5.20 17.74
C THR A 40 9.11 -6.69 17.68
N ALA A 41 10.14 -7.09 18.45
CA ALA A 41 10.64 -8.45 18.45
C ALA A 41 9.62 -9.50 18.92
N GLN A 42 8.61 -9.07 19.66
CA GLN A 42 7.56 -9.95 20.17
C GLN A 42 6.45 -10.08 19.14
N PRO A 43 6.03 -11.29 18.76
CA PRO A 43 4.86 -11.48 17.92
C PRO A 43 3.64 -10.88 18.63
N LYS A 44 2.95 -9.99 17.94
CA LYS A 44 1.67 -9.48 18.42
C LYS A 44 0.56 -10.38 17.92
N THR A 45 -0.58 -10.34 18.58
CA THR A 45 -1.79 -10.99 18.09
C THR A 45 -2.75 -9.95 17.56
N THR A 46 -3.53 -10.34 16.58
CA THR A 46 -4.71 -9.60 16.14
C THR A 46 -5.95 -10.42 16.48
N THR A 47 -7.04 -9.74 16.81
CA THR A 47 -8.28 -10.41 17.19
C THR A 47 -9.34 -10.14 16.11
N VAL A 48 -9.92 -11.21 15.60
CA VAL A 48 -11.01 -11.16 14.62
C VAL A 48 -12.16 -12.00 15.14
N ASN A 49 -13.31 -11.39 15.32
CA ASN A 49 -14.52 -12.07 15.82
C ASN A 49 -14.28 -12.84 17.13
N GLY A 50 -13.51 -12.24 18.05
CA GLY A 50 -13.21 -12.86 19.34
C GLY A 50 -12.11 -13.93 19.33
N THR A 51 -11.57 -14.25 18.17
CA THR A 51 -10.47 -15.21 18.05
C THR A 51 -9.16 -14.46 17.80
N SER A 52 -8.12 -14.82 18.56
CA SER A 52 -6.80 -14.20 18.43
C SER A 52 -5.93 -15.00 17.47
N TYR A 53 -5.29 -14.29 16.54
CA TYR A 53 -4.39 -14.87 15.56
C TYR A 53 -3.01 -14.23 15.70
N PRO A 54 -1.92 -15.00 15.48
CA PRO A 54 -0.59 -14.43 15.53
C PRO A 54 -0.32 -13.57 14.31
N ILE A 55 0.51 -12.53 14.50
CA ILE A 55 1.11 -11.78 13.41
C ILE A 55 2.44 -12.48 13.08
N LEU A 56 2.59 -12.89 11.84
CA LEU A 56 3.75 -13.65 11.39
C LEU A 56 4.61 -12.79 10.46
N TYR A 57 5.90 -13.09 10.43
CA TYR A 57 6.83 -12.48 9.48
C TYR A 57 7.02 -13.40 8.29
N ARG A 58 7.06 -12.82 7.09
CA ARG A 58 7.32 -13.56 5.87
C ARG A 58 8.79 -13.58 5.52
N ASN A 59 9.24 -14.68 4.97
CA ASN A 59 10.61 -14.84 4.45
C ASN A 59 11.70 -14.43 5.44
N ASN A 60 11.45 -14.55 6.73
CA ASN A 60 12.32 -14.10 7.81
C ASN A 60 12.64 -12.61 7.77
N GLU A 61 11.91 -11.83 7.00
CA GLU A 61 12.02 -10.38 7.03
C GLU A 61 11.37 -9.83 8.29
N ASN A 62 11.92 -8.76 8.79
CA ASN A 62 11.40 -8.05 9.96
C ASN A 62 11.52 -6.56 9.66
N ILE A 63 10.80 -6.12 8.63
CA ILE A 63 10.94 -4.79 8.07
C ILE A 63 9.58 -4.10 8.07
N ARG A 64 9.58 -2.86 8.50
CA ARG A 64 8.46 -1.97 8.36
C ARG A 64 8.97 -0.60 7.91
N GLU A 65 8.42 -0.11 6.82
CA GLU A 65 8.76 1.20 6.29
C GLU A 65 7.47 1.99 6.09
N ASN A 66 7.43 3.21 6.58
CA ASN A 66 6.31 4.08 6.28
C ASN A 66 6.71 5.56 6.37
N GLY A 67 5.91 6.38 5.74
CA GLY A 67 6.08 7.81 5.74
C GLY A 67 5.46 8.44 4.51
N PHE A 68 5.77 9.70 4.29
CA PHE A 68 5.21 10.48 3.21
C PHE A 68 6.28 10.87 2.20
N ILE A 69 5.88 10.86 0.94
CA ILE A 69 6.64 11.43 -0.16
C ILE A 69 5.89 12.71 -0.57
N HIS A 70 6.54 13.86 -0.42
CA HIS A 70 5.92 15.14 -0.69
C HIS A 70 6.15 15.53 -2.14
N LEU A 71 5.05 15.80 -2.84
CA LEU A 71 5.01 16.02 -4.27
C LEU A 71 4.58 17.44 -4.58
N GLU A 72 5.16 18.02 -5.62
CA GLU A 72 4.61 19.20 -6.26
C GLU A 72 3.53 18.74 -7.24
N PHE A 73 2.30 19.17 -7.01
CA PHE A 73 1.14 18.69 -7.74
C PHE A 73 0.32 19.89 -8.23
N GLY A 74 0.60 20.34 -9.44
CA GLY A 74 0.07 21.61 -9.92
C GLY A 74 0.60 22.74 -9.06
N ASP A 75 -0.30 23.57 -8.50
CA ASP A 75 0.05 24.69 -7.61
C ASP A 75 0.07 24.28 -6.14
N ASN A 76 -0.14 23.01 -5.84
CA ASN A 76 -0.25 22.51 -4.47
C ASN A 76 0.84 21.50 -4.15
N ILE A 77 1.13 21.38 -2.86
CA ILE A 77 1.96 20.30 -2.34
C ILE A 77 1.04 19.21 -1.83
N ARG A 78 1.30 17.97 -2.25
CA ARG A 78 0.55 16.80 -1.79
C ARG A 78 1.49 15.76 -1.22
N SER A 79 0.95 14.95 -0.30
CA SER A 79 1.73 13.94 0.40
C SER A 79 1.23 12.56 0.03
N LEU A 80 2.08 11.80 -0.65
CA LEU A 80 1.83 10.41 -1.01
C LEU A 80 2.25 9.54 0.18
N PHE A 81 1.32 8.80 0.75
CA PHE A 81 1.62 7.92 1.87
C PHE A 81 2.15 6.58 1.35
N TYR A 82 3.34 6.22 1.81
CA TYR A 82 4.01 4.94 1.53
C TYR A 82 3.94 4.06 2.76
N HIS A 83 3.57 2.78 2.58
CA HIS A 83 3.51 1.83 3.68
C HIS A 83 3.95 0.44 3.20
N TYR A 84 4.88 -0.16 3.92
CA TYR A 84 5.27 -1.55 3.76
C TYR A 84 5.48 -2.19 5.13
N ASP A 85 4.98 -3.39 5.30
CA ASP A 85 5.16 -4.19 6.51
C ASP A 85 5.33 -5.65 6.08
N SER A 86 6.47 -6.24 6.43
CA SER A 86 6.78 -7.63 6.08
C SER A 86 5.99 -8.64 6.89
N ARG A 87 5.28 -8.22 7.93
CA ARG A 87 4.49 -9.11 8.75
C ARG A 87 3.30 -9.67 7.97
N PHE A 88 3.03 -10.93 8.17
CA PHE A 88 1.80 -11.53 7.70
C PHE A 88 0.76 -11.46 8.81
N ILE A 89 -0.33 -10.77 8.55
CA ILE A 89 -1.46 -10.65 9.48
C ILE A 89 -2.58 -11.55 8.95
N LEU A 90 -2.95 -12.53 9.75
CA LEU A 90 -4.05 -13.40 9.40
C LEU A 90 -5.37 -12.74 9.80
N ASP A 91 -5.93 -11.97 8.89
CA ASP A 91 -7.27 -11.40 9.01
C ASP A 91 -8.21 -12.23 8.13
N LEU A 92 -9.02 -13.06 8.76
CA LEU A 92 -9.89 -14.00 8.04
C LEU A 92 -10.93 -13.27 7.19
N GLU A 93 -11.50 -12.20 7.69
CA GLU A 93 -12.53 -11.47 6.96
C GLU A 93 -11.97 -10.85 5.68
N GLU A 94 -10.82 -10.20 5.77
CA GLU A 94 -10.16 -9.63 4.60
C GLU A 94 -9.68 -10.71 3.64
N PHE A 95 -9.15 -11.80 4.16
CA PHE A 95 -8.71 -12.93 3.35
C PHE A 95 -9.87 -13.54 2.54
N GLU A 96 -11.01 -13.76 3.19
CA GLU A 96 -12.19 -14.31 2.52
C GLU A 96 -12.70 -13.38 1.42
N ARG A 97 -12.73 -12.06 1.68
CA ARG A 97 -13.12 -11.09 0.67
C ARG A 97 -12.20 -11.11 -0.55
N ASN A 98 -10.90 -11.20 -0.32
CA ASN A 98 -9.93 -11.24 -1.41
C ASN A 98 -9.98 -12.55 -2.19
N LEU A 99 -10.27 -13.67 -1.53
CA LEU A 99 -10.49 -14.94 -2.22
C LEU A 99 -11.68 -14.87 -3.17
N ASP A 100 -12.80 -14.31 -2.72
CA ASP A 100 -13.99 -14.17 -3.54
C ASP A 100 -13.75 -13.33 -4.79
N ARG A 101 -12.74 -12.45 -4.74
CA ARG A 101 -12.35 -11.61 -5.88
C ARG A 101 -11.22 -12.20 -6.72
N GLY A 102 -10.76 -13.40 -6.38
CA GLY A 102 -9.66 -14.02 -7.11
C GLY A 102 -8.31 -13.37 -6.90
N LEU A 103 -8.06 -12.82 -5.71
CA LEU A 103 -6.81 -12.16 -5.36
C LEU A 103 -6.07 -12.93 -4.25
N PRO A 104 -5.65 -14.18 -4.52
CA PRO A 104 -5.04 -15.02 -3.49
C PRO A 104 -3.70 -14.50 -2.97
N GLU A 105 -3.04 -13.63 -3.73
CA GLU A 105 -1.74 -13.07 -3.38
C GLU A 105 -1.82 -12.09 -2.21
N PHE A 106 -3.00 -11.61 -1.87
CA PHE A 106 -3.17 -10.67 -0.76
C PHE A 106 -2.97 -11.28 0.62
N ASN A 107 -2.66 -12.55 0.71
CA ASN A 107 -2.13 -13.13 1.94
C ASN A 107 -0.62 -12.93 2.10
N GLN A 108 0.00 -12.19 1.21
CA GLN A 108 1.43 -11.87 1.22
C GLN A 108 1.65 -10.41 1.66
N PRO A 109 2.88 -10.06 2.11
CA PRO A 109 3.21 -8.67 2.35
C PRO A 109 3.02 -7.83 1.10
N ILE A 110 2.45 -6.65 1.27
CA ILE A 110 2.23 -5.72 0.17
C ILE A 110 2.77 -4.35 0.53
N THR A 111 3.17 -3.62 -0.51
CA THR A 111 3.48 -2.20 -0.41
C THR A 111 2.28 -1.41 -0.91
N THR A 112 1.84 -0.41 -0.16
CA THR A 112 0.73 0.43 -0.57
C THR A 112 1.14 1.89 -0.70
N LEU A 113 0.54 2.57 -1.68
CA LEU A 113 0.67 4.00 -1.88
C LEU A 113 -0.72 4.61 -1.86
N SER A 114 -0.91 5.68 -1.09
CA SER A 114 -2.19 6.36 -0.96
C SER A 114 -1.99 7.86 -1.16
N LEU A 115 -2.91 8.51 -1.86
CA LEU A 115 -2.77 9.95 -2.11
C LEU A 115 -4.06 10.72 -1.85
N GLY A 116 -5.20 10.20 -2.25
CA GLY A 116 -6.49 10.84 -2.10
C GLY A 116 -7.49 10.23 -3.05
N MET A 117 -8.68 10.81 -3.13
CA MET A 117 -9.78 10.31 -3.95
C MET A 117 -10.09 11.17 -5.15
N ASP A 118 -9.50 12.36 -5.25
CA ASP A 118 -9.76 13.26 -6.36
C ASP A 118 -9.24 12.68 -7.68
N PRO A 119 -9.75 13.14 -8.83
CA PRO A 119 -9.37 12.56 -10.12
C PRO A 119 -7.87 12.59 -10.40
N ASP A 120 -7.16 13.62 -9.95
CA ASP A 120 -5.72 13.71 -10.15
C ASP A 120 -4.97 12.65 -9.36
N ALA A 121 -5.40 12.39 -8.11
CA ALA A 121 -4.83 11.33 -7.29
C ALA A 121 -5.06 9.95 -7.92
N VAL A 122 -6.29 9.69 -8.37
CA VAL A 122 -6.64 8.43 -9.03
C VAL A 122 -5.79 8.24 -10.29
N THR A 123 -5.62 9.28 -11.09
CA THR A 123 -4.82 9.23 -12.31
C THR A 123 -3.37 8.88 -12.00
N LEU A 124 -2.75 9.55 -11.04
CA LEU A 124 -1.36 9.28 -10.67
C LEU A 124 -1.19 7.87 -10.12
N LEU A 125 -2.06 7.45 -9.21
CA LEU A 125 -1.97 6.11 -8.64
C LEU A 125 -2.20 5.01 -9.67
N THR A 126 -3.08 5.25 -10.63
CA THR A 126 -3.29 4.33 -11.76
C THR A 126 -2.04 4.23 -12.62
N GLN A 127 -1.37 5.35 -12.90
CA GLN A 127 -0.11 5.35 -13.63
C GLN A 127 0.99 4.59 -12.87
N LEU A 128 1.07 4.78 -11.57
CA LEU A 128 2.04 4.05 -10.73
C LEU A 128 1.73 2.55 -10.70
N ALA A 129 0.45 2.18 -10.59
CA ALA A 129 0.06 0.78 -10.63
C ALA A 129 0.43 0.13 -11.97
N ARG A 130 0.23 0.84 -13.06
CA ARG A 130 0.62 0.36 -14.39
C ARG A 130 2.14 0.25 -14.52
N TYR A 131 2.87 1.22 -14.00
CA TYR A 131 4.34 1.22 -14.03
C TYR A 131 4.93 0.01 -13.31
N PHE A 132 4.35 -0.35 -12.16
CA PHE A 132 4.85 -1.46 -11.32
C PHE A 132 4.11 -2.77 -11.53
N ASP A 133 3.18 -2.83 -12.46
CA ASP A 133 2.33 -3.99 -12.66
C ASP A 133 1.56 -4.38 -11.39
N GLY A 134 1.04 -3.36 -10.72
CA GLY A 134 0.34 -3.50 -9.46
C GLY A 134 -1.18 -3.45 -9.59
N TYR A 135 -1.83 -3.26 -8.46
CA TYR A 135 -3.28 -3.20 -8.34
C TYR A 135 -3.71 -1.83 -7.88
N ILE A 136 -4.93 -1.46 -8.19
CA ILE A 136 -5.54 -0.24 -7.69
C ILE A 136 -6.84 -0.56 -6.95
N ASP A 137 -7.06 0.13 -5.85
CA ASP A 137 -8.30 0.11 -5.09
C ASP A 137 -8.91 1.51 -5.17
N GLU A 138 -9.92 1.65 -5.99
CA GLU A 138 -10.77 2.84 -6.03
C GLU A 138 -11.86 2.63 -5.01
N ASP A 139 -11.53 2.83 -3.74
CA ASP A 139 -12.46 2.51 -2.68
C ASP A 139 -13.73 3.33 -2.76
N ASP A 140 -14.81 2.63 -2.88
CA ASP A 140 -16.15 3.13 -3.08
C ASP A 140 -16.96 2.95 -1.79
N CYS A 141 -16.35 3.31 -0.68
CA CYS A 141 -16.94 3.44 0.64
C CYS A 141 -16.97 2.21 1.53
N ASP A 142 -17.27 1.01 1.06
CA ASP A 142 -17.54 -0.11 1.97
C ASP A 142 -16.77 -1.39 1.70
N ALA A 143 -16.05 -1.47 0.59
CA ALA A 143 -15.32 -2.67 0.26
C ALA A 143 -14.08 -2.31 -0.55
N HIS A 144 -12.96 -2.89 -0.15
CA HIS A 144 -11.71 -2.70 -0.88
C HIS A 144 -11.70 -3.60 -2.11
N TYR A 145 -11.88 -3.00 -3.28
CA TYR A 145 -11.87 -3.71 -4.54
C TYR A 145 -10.56 -3.46 -5.26
N TYR A 146 -9.60 -4.34 -5.01
CA TYR A 146 -8.36 -4.30 -5.75
C TYR A 146 -8.53 -4.93 -7.11
N HIS A 147 -8.10 -4.26 -8.15
CA HIS A 147 -8.07 -4.81 -9.48
C HIS A 147 -6.76 -4.48 -10.18
N LYS A 148 -6.35 -5.38 -11.07
CA LYS A 148 -5.13 -5.22 -11.83
C LYS A 148 -5.29 -4.09 -12.84
N VAL A 149 -4.27 -3.26 -12.96
CA VAL A 149 -4.23 -2.21 -13.98
C VAL A 149 -3.52 -2.77 -15.21
N LEU A 150 -4.22 -2.74 -16.32
CA LEU A 150 -3.71 -3.24 -17.61
C LEU A 150 -3.11 -2.12 -18.45
#